data_c7ae3ba7d362346ae131c7db2661b75d
#
_entry.id   c7ae3ba7d362346ae131c7db2661b75d
#
_cell.length_a   1.000
_cell.length_b   1.000
_cell.length_c   1.000
_cell.angle_alpha   90.00
_cell.angle_beta   90.00
_cell.angle_gamma   90.00
#
_symmetry.space_group_name_H-M   'P 1'
#
loop_
_entity.id
_entity.type
_entity.pdbx_description
1 polymer ?
#
loop_
_entity_poly.entity_id
_entity_poly.type
_entity_poly.pdbx_seq_one_letter_code
_entity_poly.pdbx_strand_id
1 'polypeptide(L)'
;MSQNQIFKKFIEAGALLEGHFVLSSGLHSAKYIQCARVMMFPKISQFLCKELAKKILETFGHIDLIVSPAMGGVIVGYEVAKQLGVPAIFFERVEGQFQLRRGFEIKEQTKCIMVEDIVTTGLSSRECISAINKHSGNVIGAACLIDRSSGGANVGVELVSLAEMTIETYEESNIPSWLNDIPISKPGSRHIK
;
A
#
# COMPACT_ATOMS: atom_id res chain seq x y z
N MET A 1 17.89 -3.00 -6.85
CA MET A 1 18.13 -2.96 -5.37
C MET A 1 17.72 -4.30 -4.74
N SER A 2 18.42 -4.80 -3.69
CA SER A 2 18.02 -6.04 -3.03
C SER A 2 16.89 -5.82 -2.02
N GLN A 3 16.05 -6.83 -1.79
CA GLN A 3 14.98 -6.78 -0.77
C GLN A 3 15.53 -6.45 0.63
N ASN A 4 16.70 -6.97 0.98
CA ASN A 4 17.34 -6.70 2.27
C ASN A 4 17.66 -5.20 2.48
N GLN A 5 18.02 -4.47 1.43
CA GLN A 5 18.26 -3.03 1.51
C GLN A 5 16.94 -2.26 1.75
N ILE A 6 15.84 -2.72 1.17
CA ILE A 6 14.50 -2.15 1.38
C ILE A 6 14.08 -2.37 2.84
N PHE A 7 14.12 -3.60 3.33
CA PHE A 7 13.74 -3.91 4.71
C PHE A 7 14.59 -3.19 5.75
N LYS A 8 15.89 -2.99 5.48
CA LYS A 8 16.73 -2.17 6.34
C LYS A 8 16.18 -0.75 6.52
N LYS A 9 15.62 -0.14 5.46
CA LYS A 9 14.99 1.19 5.53
C LYS A 9 13.70 1.18 6.36
N PHE A 10 12.91 0.10 6.30
CA PHE A 10 11.74 -0.06 7.17
C PHE A 10 12.14 -0.22 8.64
N ILE A 11 13.20 -0.96 8.94
CA ILE A 11 13.74 -1.11 10.29
C ILE A 11 14.30 0.22 10.80
N GLU A 12 15.11 0.95 10.02
CA GLU A 12 15.64 2.28 10.33
C GLU A 12 14.52 3.28 10.67
N ALA A 13 13.38 3.19 9.98
CA ALA A 13 12.20 4.02 10.24
C ALA A 13 11.36 3.54 11.44
N GLY A 14 11.72 2.44 12.09
CA GLY A 14 10.89 1.81 13.12
C GLY A 14 9.52 1.36 12.61
N ALA A 15 9.42 1.05 11.31
CA ALA A 15 8.17 0.67 10.67
C ALA A 15 7.84 -0.81 10.78
N LEU A 16 8.82 -1.66 11.06
CA LEU A 16 8.62 -3.05 11.42
C LEU A 16 8.48 -3.15 12.93
N LEU A 17 7.27 -3.47 13.38
CA LEU A 17 6.93 -3.62 14.80
C LEU A 17 6.92 -5.09 15.18
N GLU A 18 7.42 -5.41 16.36
CA GLU A 18 7.34 -6.74 16.98
C GLU A 18 6.43 -6.65 18.22
N GLY A 19 5.59 -7.68 18.43
CA GLY A 19 4.60 -7.69 19.49
C GLY A 19 3.46 -8.67 19.16
N HIS A 20 2.33 -8.59 19.85
CA HIS A 20 1.14 -9.34 19.55
C HIS A 20 0.10 -8.44 18.90
N PHE A 21 -0.15 -8.65 17.63
CA PHE A 21 -1.05 -7.80 16.81
C PHE A 21 -2.26 -8.59 16.35
N VAL A 22 -3.45 -7.96 16.41
CA VAL A 22 -4.65 -8.44 15.71
C VAL A 22 -4.81 -7.63 14.43
N LEU A 23 -4.74 -8.34 13.31
CA LEU A 23 -4.84 -7.76 11.97
C LEU A 23 -6.32 -7.47 11.62
N SER A 24 -6.55 -6.68 10.55
CA SER A 24 -7.90 -6.39 10.07
C SER A 24 -8.67 -7.62 9.56
N SER A 25 -7.99 -8.74 9.31
CA SER A 25 -8.59 -10.03 9.01
C SER A 25 -9.09 -10.79 10.25
N GLY A 26 -8.77 -10.31 11.45
CA GLY A 26 -8.98 -11.03 12.71
C GLY A 26 -7.86 -11.98 13.08
N LEU A 27 -6.91 -12.24 12.19
CA LEU A 27 -5.76 -13.10 12.47
C LEU A 27 -4.75 -12.41 13.39
N HIS A 28 -4.06 -13.20 14.19
CA HIS A 28 -2.98 -12.77 15.07
C HIS A 28 -1.63 -12.83 14.38
N SER A 29 -0.72 -11.94 14.74
CA SER A 29 0.66 -11.93 14.22
C SER A 29 1.65 -11.40 15.24
N ALA A 30 2.89 -11.92 15.18
CA ALA A 30 4.00 -11.41 15.98
C ALA A 30 4.66 -10.17 15.38
N LYS A 31 4.33 -9.83 14.14
CA LYS A 31 4.93 -8.70 13.41
C LYS A 31 3.86 -7.86 12.73
N TYR A 32 4.10 -6.55 12.67
CA TYR A 32 3.25 -5.61 11.97
C TYR A 32 4.11 -4.58 11.21
N ILE A 33 3.73 -4.28 9.96
CA ILE A 33 4.35 -3.17 9.21
C ILE A 33 3.43 -1.96 9.26
N GLN A 34 3.99 -0.83 9.73
CA GLN A 34 3.34 0.47 9.73
C GLN A 34 4.02 1.37 8.68
N CYS A 35 3.59 1.29 7.41
CA CYS A 35 4.20 2.03 6.31
C CYS A 35 4.19 3.55 6.52
N ALA A 36 3.18 4.09 7.23
CA ALA A 36 3.13 5.52 7.55
C ALA A 36 4.38 6.00 8.30
N ARG A 37 5.04 5.13 9.10
CA ARG A 37 6.30 5.47 9.78
C ARG A 37 7.47 5.66 8.82
N VAL A 38 7.48 4.94 7.71
CA VAL A 38 8.48 5.16 6.64
C VAL A 38 8.26 6.52 6.01
N MET A 39 7.00 6.85 5.74
CA MET A 39 6.63 8.09 5.06
C MET A 39 6.87 9.36 5.88
N MET A 40 6.99 9.25 7.22
CA MET A 40 7.36 10.42 8.05
C MET A 40 8.82 10.87 7.86
N PHE A 41 9.69 10.06 7.24
CA PHE A 41 11.07 10.40 6.97
C PHE A 41 11.29 10.72 5.48
N PRO A 42 11.33 12.01 5.06
CA PRO A 42 11.36 12.38 3.63
C PRO A 42 12.49 11.74 2.83
N LYS A 43 13.69 11.60 3.41
CA LYS A 43 14.83 10.98 2.72
C LYS A 43 14.64 9.48 2.48
N ILE A 44 14.03 8.76 3.43
CA ILE A 44 13.73 7.33 3.30
C ILE A 44 12.59 7.14 2.30
N SER A 45 11.52 7.93 2.44
CA SER A 45 10.39 7.96 1.52
C SER A 45 10.83 8.20 0.09
N GLN A 46 11.62 9.26 -0.15
CA GLN A 46 12.16 9.58 -1.47
C GLN A 46 12.97 8.42 -2.06
N PHE A 47 13.83 7.80 -1.26
CA PHE A 47 14.65 6.68 -1.70
C PHE A 47 13.81 5.49 -2.15
N LEU A 48 12.83 5.06 -1.33
CA LEU A 48 11.97 3.92 -1.64
C LEU A 48 11.03 4.20 -2.81
N CYS A 49 10.41 5.38 -2.84
CA CYS A 49 9.50 5.76 -3.92
C CYS A 49 10.22 5.96 -5.26
N LYS A 50 11.49 6.38 -5.25
CA LYS A 50 12.32 6.44 -6.45
C LYS A 50 12.56 5.04 -7.05
N GLU A 51 12.86 4.05 -6.21
CA GLU A 51 13.06 2.67 -6.68
C GLU A 51 11.74 2.05 -7.16
N LEU A 52 10.61 2.37 -6.50
CA LEU A 52 9.30 1.93 -6.95
C LEU A 52 8.94 2.58 -8.30
N ALA A 53 9.16 3.89 -8.45
CA ALA A 53 8.91 4.61 -9.69
C ALA A 53 9.71 4.03 -10.87
N LYS A 54 10.96 3.62 -10.63
CA LYS A 54 11.77 2.94 -11.64
C LYS A 54 11.15 1.62 -12.10
N LYS A 55 10.72 0.77 -11.16
CA LYS A 55 10.02 -0.48 -11.49
C LYS A 55 8.72 -0.24 -12.27
N ILE A 56 7.95 0.79 -11.87
CA ILE A 56 6.71 1.18 -12.55
C ILE A 56 7.00 1.54 -14.01
N LEU A 57 8.01 2.38 -14.28
CA LEU A 57 8.40 2.75 -15.65
C LEU A 57 8.90 1.57 -16.48
N GLU A 58 9.68 0.68 -15.88
CA GLU A 58 10.20 -0.52 -16.53
C GLU A 58 9.06 -1.48 -16.95
N THR A 59 7.99 -1.55 -16.15
CA THR A 59 6.86 -2.47 -16.42
C THR A 59 5.80 -1.83 -17.32
N PHE A 60 5.38 -0.59 -17.05
CA PHE A 60 4.21 0.01 -17.68
C PHE A 60 4.53 1.08 -18.73
N GLY A 61 5.77 1.56 -18.78
CA GLY A 61 6.18 2.62 -19.70
C GLY A 61 5.56 3.97 -19.34
N HIS A 62 4.94 4.65 -20.32
CA HIS A 62 4.38 5.99 -20.14
C HIS A 62 3.11 6.00 -19.27
N ILE A 63 3.10 6.92 -18.32
CA ILE A 63 2.03 7.10 -17.33
C ILE A 63 1.64 8.58 -17.30
N ASP A 64 0.35 8.87 -17.20
CA ASP A 64 -0.17 10.24 -17.16
C ASP A 64 -0.51 10.70 -15.73
N LEU A 65 -0.89 9.76 -14.84
CA LEU A 65 -1.46 10.08 -13.53
C LEU A 65 -1.21 8.97 -12.51
N ILE A 66 -0.81 9.37 -11.32
CA ILE A 66 -0.81 8.49 -10.15
C ILE A 66 -2.08 8.73 -9.35
N VAL A 67 -2.76 7.64 -8.98
CA VAL A 67 -3.99 7.67 -8.18
C VAL A 67 -3.83 6.79 -6.95
N SER A 68 -4.19 7.30 -5.78
CA SER A 68 -3.99 6.58 -4.52
C SER A 68 -5.26 6.49 -3.68
N PRO A 69 -5.48 5.41 -2.95
CA PRO A 69 -6.51 5.38 -1.91
C PRO A 69 -6.04 6.16 -0.68
N ALA A 70 -6.85 7.08 -0.19
CA ALA A 70 -6.59 7.71 1.10
C ALA A 70 -6.89 6.72 2.24
N MET A 71 -6.16 6.78 3.36
CA MET A 71 -5.09 7.74 3.71
C MET A 71 -3.69 7.21 3.42
N GLY A 72 -3.43 5.89 3.59
CA GLY A 72 -2.08 5.30 3.54
C GLY A 72 -1.34 5.57 2.22
N GLY A 73 -2.06 5.51 1.10
CA GLY A 73 -1.49 5.71 -0.22
C GLY A 73 -1.14 7.15 -0.58
N VAL A 74 -1.67 8.17 0.12
CA VAL A 74 -1.57 9.57 -0.31
C VAL A 74 -0.13 10.05 -0.40
N ILE A 75 0.67 9.86 0.65
CA ILE A 75 2.05 10.33 0.67
C ILE A 75 2.92 9.50 -0.27
N VAL A 76 2.73 8.19 -0.30
CA VAL A 76 3.44 7.28 -1.23
C VAL A 76 3.15 7.68 -2.67
N GLY A 77 1.87 7.84 -3.03
CA GLY A 77 1.47 8.22 -4.38
C GLY A 77 2.00 9.59 -4.80
N TYR A 78 1.95 10.57 -3.92
CA TYR A 78 2.53 11.89 -4.19
C TYR A 78 4.05 11.81 -4.45
N GLU A 79 4.78 11.08 -3.61
CA GLU A 79 6.24 10.97 -3.77
C GLU A 79 6.60 10.15 -5.03
N VAL A 80 5.86 9.07 -5.34
CA VAL A 80 6.05 8.31 -6.59
C VAL A 80 5.77 9.20 -7.80
N ALA A 81 4.66 9.95 -7.81
CA ALA A 81 4.32 10.89 -8.89
C ALA A 81 5.40 11.95 -9.09
N LYS A 82 5.94 12.50 -8.00
CA LYS A 82 7.07 13.43 -8.03
C LYS A 82 8.30 12.81 -8.68
N GLN A 83 8.62 11.54 -8.39
CA GLN A 83 9.74 10.83 -9.01
C GLN A 83 9.51 10.55 -10.51
N LEU A 84 8.25 10.40 -10.93
CA LEU A 84 7.84 10.19 -12.33
C LEU A 84 7.64 11.51 -13.11
N GLY A 85 7.50 12.64 -12.41
CA GLY A 85 7.20 13.95 -13.02
C GLY A 85 5.75 14.07 -13.53
N VAL A 86 4.80 13.37 -12.92
CA VAL A 86 3.38 13.37 -13.29
C VAL A 86 2.49 13.86 -12.14
N PRO A 87 1.24 14.29 -12.41
CA PRO A 87 0.27 14.61 -11.36
C PRO A 87 -0.06 13.43 -10.44
N ALA A 88 -0.48 13.75 -9.20
CA ALA A 88 -1.02 12.79 -8.23
C ALA A 88 -2.36 13.26 -7.70
N ILE A 89 -3.33 12.35 -7.63
CA ILE A 89 -4.61 12.55 -6.98
C ILE A 89 -4.93 11.38 -6.04
N PHE A 90 -5.97 11.50 -5.25
CA PHE A 90 -6.40 10.42 -4.37
C PHE A 90 -7.91 10.34 -4.27
N PHE A 91 -8.39 9.12 -4.00
CA PHE A 91 -9.77 8.83 -3.67
C PHE A 91 -9.92 8.73 -2.16
N GLU A 92 -11.01 9.32 -1.64
CA GLU A 92 -11.34 9.26 -0.22
C GLU A 92 -12.46 8.24 0.04
N ARG A 93 -12.39 7.55 1.16
CA ARG A 93 -13.46 6.64 1.56
C ARG A 93 -14.55 7.42 2.30
N VAL A 94 -15.72 7.50 1.69
CA VAL A 94 -16.93 8.14 2.24
C VAL A 94 -18.00 7.07 2.32
N GLU A 95 -18.57 6.85 3.50
CA GLU A 95 -19.59 5.81 3.74
C GLU A 95 -19.18 4.42 3.20
N GLY A 96 -17.91 4.09 3.36
CA GLY A 96 -17.36 2.80 2.91
C GLY A 96 -16.97 2.73 1.44
N GLN A 97 -17.29 3.71 0.60
CA GLN A 97 -17.00 3.73 -0.83
C GLN A 97 -15.92 4.76 -1.20
N PHE A 98 -15.09 4.44 -2.19
CA PHE A 98 -14.13 5.39 -2.71
C PHE A 98 -14.81 6.44 -3.61
N GLN A 99 -14.56 7.71 -3.32
CA GLN A 99 -15.10 8.85 -4.05
C GLN A 99 -13.98 9.81 -4.46
N LEU A 100 -14.06 10.32 -5.69
CA LEU A 100 -13.22 11.41 -6.16
C LEU A 100 -13.79 12.73 -5.67
N ARG A 101 -13.01 13.49 -4.91
CA ARG A 101 -13.43 14.74 -4.27
C ARG A 101 -12.44 15.87 -4.55
N ARG A 102 -12.60 16.99 -3.89
CA ARG A 102 -11.67 18.14 -3.90
C ARG A 102 -11.48 18.80 -5.27
N GLY A 103 -12.45 18.61 -6.18
CA GLY A 103 -12.35 19.18 -7.53
C GLY A 103 -11.32 18.47 -8.42
N PHE A 104 -10.89 17.27 -8.04
CA PHE A 104 -10.08 16.44 -8.92
C PHE A 104 -10.92 15.90 -10.08
N GLU A 105 -10.30 15.86 -11.26
CA GLU A 105 -10.91 15.32 -12.48
C GLU A 105 -9.91 14.36 -13.15
N ILE A 106 -10.43 13.31 -13.77
CA ILE A 106 -9.66 12.39 -14.60
C ILE A 106 -10.19 12.54 -16.03
N LYS A 107 -9.32 12.94 -16.95
CA LYS A 107 -9.68 13.02 -18.37
C LYS A 107 -9.81 11.64 -18.97
N GLU A 108 -10.65 11.51 -19.98
CA GLU A 108 -10.78 10.24 -20.72
C GLU A 108 -9.41 9.76 -21.25
N GLN A 109 -9.23 8.43 -21.27
CA GLN A 109 -8.00 7.76 -21.72
C GLN A 109 -6.73 8.05 -20.91
N THR A 110 -6.82 8.78 -19.78
CA THR A 110 -5.68 9.01 -18.89
C THR A 110 -5.14 7.67 -18.38
N LYS A 111 -3.88 7.37 -18.69
CA LYS A 111 -3.20 6.16 -18.19
C LYS A 111 -2.85 6.34 -16.72
N CYS A 112 -3.57 5.64 -15.87
CA CYS A 112 -3.42 5.71 -14.41
C CYS A 112 -2.64 4.52 -13.88
N ILE A 113 -1.76 4.76 -12.90
CA ILE A 113 -1.26 3.73 -12.00
C ILE A 113 -1.87 3.98 -10.62
N MET A 114 -2.52 2.95 -10.06
CA MET A 114 -2.97 2.97 -8.66
C MET A 114 -1.78 2.66 -7.76
N VAL A 115 -1.49 3.55 -6.79
CA VAL A 115 -0.36 3.39 -5.86
C VAL A 115 -0.85 3.34 -4.42
N GLU A 116 -0.47 2.29 -3.71
CA GLU A 116 -0.79 2.06 -2.29
C GLU A 116 0.49 1.82 -1.48
N ASP A 117 0.45 1.99 -0.18
CA ASP A 117 1.59 1.74 0.69
C ASP A 117 1.82 0.23 0.90
N ILE A 118 0.76 -0.53 1.13
CA ILE A 118 0.81 -1.97 1.40
C ILE A 118 -0.39 -2.68 0.79
N VAL A 119 -0.15 -3.78 0.10
CA VAL A 119 -1.19 -4.68 -0.40
C VAL A 119 -1.21 -5.96 0.44
N THR A 120 -2.40 -6.38 0.86
CA THR A 120 -2.64 -7.63 1.58
C THR A 120 -3.57 -8.53 0.77
N THR A 121 -4.88 -8.43 0.95
CA THR A 121 -5.87 -9.17 0.16
C THR A 121 -6.18 -8.53 -1.20
N GLY A 122 -5.72 -7.30 -1.42
CA GLY A 122 -6.02 -6.51 -2.62
C GLY A 122 -7.45 -5.95 -2.67
N LEU A 123 -8.26 -6.12 -1.62
CA LEU A 123 -9.66 -5.63 -1.62
C LEU A 123 -9.72 -4.10 -1.79
N SER A 124 -8.98 -3.36 -0.97
CA SER A 124 -8.94 -1.89 -1.03
C SER A 124 -8.47 -1.41 -2.40
N SER A 125 -7.43 -2.06 -2.93
CA SER A 125 -6.87 -1.77 -4.26
C SER A 125 -7.89 -1.98 -5.37
N ARG A 126 -8.62 -3.13 -5.39
CA ARG A 126 -9.69 -3.39 -6.36
C ARG A 126 -10.82 -2.36 -6.29
N GLU A 127 -11.26 -2.01 -5.08
CA GLU A 127 -12.30 -1.00 -4.88
C GLU A 127 -11.86 0.37 -5.41
N CYS A 128 -10.60 0.76 -5.16
CA CYS A 128 -10.04 2.00 -5.67
C CYS A 128 -9.94 1.99 -7.20
N ILE A 129 -9.41 0.91 -7.79
CA ILE A 129 -9.32 0.72 -9.24
C ILE A 129 -10.71 0.80 -9.89
N SER A 130 -11.71 0.13 -9.30
CA SER A 130 -13.09 0.21 -9.79
C SER A 130 -13.63 1.64 -9.75
N ALA A 131 -13.30 2.41 -8.72
CA ALA A 131 -13.71 3.80 -8.61
C ALA A 131 -13.00 4.69 -9.67
N ILE A 132 -11.70 4.50 -9.91
CA ILE A 132 -10.95 5.21 -10.95
C ILE A 132 -11.57 4.97 -12.33
N ASN A 133 -11.88 3.71 -12.66
CA ASN A 133 -12.49 3.35 -13.95
C ASN A 133 -13.89 3.97 -14.13
N LYS A 134 -14.68 4.12 -13.05
CA LYS A 134 -15.96 4.84 -13.09
C LYS A 134 -15.81 6.33 -13.38
N HIS A 135 -14.65 6.92 -13.14
CA HIS A 135 -14.29 8.30 -13.44
C HIS A 135 -13.47 8.44 -14.73
N SER A 136 -13.66 7.53 -15.68
CA SER A 136 -13.02 7.55 -17.02
C SER A 136 -11.49 7.36 -17.02
N GLY A 137 -10.89 6.99 -15.89
CA GLY A 137 -9.47 6.63 -15.82
C GLY A 137 -9.21 5.27 -16.45
N ASN A 138 -8.13 5.15 -17.20
CA ASN A 138 -7.64 3.87 -17.72
C ASN A 138 -6.54 3.34 -16.79
N VAL A 139 -6.90 2.47 -15.84
CA VAL A 139 -5.92 1.90 -14.90
C VAL A 139 -5.14 0.80 -15.61
N ILE A 140 -3.89 1.09 -15.96
CA ILE A 140 -3.00 0.17 -16.68
C ILE A 140 -2.19 -0.73 -15.73
N GLY A 141 -2.15 -0.42 -14.44
CA GLY A 141 -1.46 -1.21 -13.42
C GLY A 141 -1.61 -0.67 -12.02
N ALA A 142 -1.07 -1.39 -11.07
CA ALA A 142 -1.01 -1.02 -9.67
C ALA A 142 0.41 -1.15 -9.12
N ALA A 143 0.74 -0.39 -8.07
CA ALA A 143 2.02 -0.51 -7.40
C ALA A 143 1.89 -0.32 -5.89
N CYS A 144 2.81 -0.92 -5.12
CA CYS A 144 2.91 -0.74 -3.67
C CYS A 144 4.35 -0.83 -3.16
N LEU A 145 4.59 -0.29 -1.97
CA LEU A 145 5.89 -0.47 -1.31
C LEU A 145 6.06 -1.91 -0.84
N ILE A 146 5.03 -2.48 -0.22
CA ILE A 146 5.08 -3.84 0.30
C ILE A 146 3.89 -4.66 -0.19
N ASP A 147 4.17 -5.78 -0.83
CA ASP A 147 3.19 -6.85 -1.03
C ASP A 147 3.31 -7.88 0.11
N ARG A 148 2.23 -8.01 0.87
CA ARG A 148 2.10 -8.99 1.97
C ARG A 148 1.29 -10.22 1.60
N SER A 149 0.87 -10.33 0.36
CA SER A 149 0.03 -11.43 -0.11
C SER A 149 0.82 -12.67 -0.54
N SER A 150 2.16 -12.59 -0.55
CA SER A 150 3.02 -13.62 -1.14
C SER A 150 2.68 -13.91 -2.61
N GLY A 151 2.34 -12.85 -3.37
CA GLY A 151 1.93 -12.96 -4.78
C GLY A 151 0.48 -13.40 -4.98
N GLY A 152 -0.29 -13.63 -3.90
CA GLY A 152 -1.68 -14.08 -3.98
C GLY A 152 -2.72 -12.96 -4.11
N ALA A 153 -2.34 -11.69 -4.02
CA ALA A 153 -3.29 -10.58 -4.15
C ALA A 153 -3.77 -10.42 -5.58
N ASN A 154 -5.06 -10.61 -5.80
CA ASN A 154 -5.68 -10.19 -7.04
C ASN A 154 -6.20 -8.77 -6.90
N VAL A 155 -5.54 -7.81 -7.52
CA VAL A 155 -5.98 -6.39 -7.54
C VAL A 155 -6.73 -6.02 -8.83
N GLY A 156 -6.88 -6.96 -9.77
CA GLY A 156 -7.61 -6.79 -11.04
C GLY A 156 -6.77 -6.26 -12.19
N VAL A 157 -5.54 -5.87 -11.95
CA VAL A 157 -4.53 -5.44 -12.93
C VAL A 157 -3.16 -5.99 -12.50
N GLU A 158 -2.13 -5.83 -13.34
CA GLU A 158 -0.76 -6.17 -12.95
C GLU A 158 -0.30 -5.34 -11.76
N LEU A 159 0.28 -6.01 -10.74
CA LEU A 159 0.78 -5.38 -9.51
C LEU A 159 2.31 -5.42 -9.48
N VAL A 160 2.92 -4.25 -9.33
CA VAL A 160 4.35 -4.10 -9.07
C VAL A 160 4.57 -3.75 -7.61
N SER A 161 5.30 -4.59 -6.89
CA SER A 161 5.73 -4.29 -5.51
C SER A 161 7.19 -3.90 -5.44
N LEU A 162 7.55 -3.01 -4.52
CA LEU A 162 8.95 -2.70 -4.26
C LEU A 162 9.62 -3.88 -3.54
N ALA A 163 8.93 -4.47 -2.55
CA ALA A 163 9.34 -5.70 -1.88
C ALA A 163 8.13 -6.56 -1.50
N GLU A 164 8.38 -7.87 -1.38
CA GLU A 164 7.42 -8.83 -0.88
C GLU A 164 7.79 -9.23 0.55
N MET A 165 6.78 -9.38 1.41
CA MET A 165 6.97 -9.81 2.79
C MET A 165 5.91 -10.79 3.22
N THR A 166 6.33 -12.00 3.55
CA THR A 166 5.47 -12.96 4.23
C THR A 166 5.54 -12.73 5.74
N ILE A 167 4.40 -12.52 6.37
CA ILE A 167 4.28 -12.41 7.82
C ILE A 167 3.42 -13.58 8.29
N GLU A 168 3.95 -14.37 9.22
CA GLU A 168 3.19 -15.46 9.83
C GLU A 168 1.96 -14.92 10.55
N THR A 169 0.84 -15.60 10.33
CA THR A 169 -0.43 -15.26 10.96
C THR A 169 -1.04 -16.53 11.59
N TYR A 170 -1.77 -16.33 12.67
CA TYR A 170 -2.36 -17.41 13.46
C TYR A 170 -3.85 -17.15 13.68
N GLU A 171 -4.65 -18.19 13.63
CA GLU A 171 -6.05 -18.13 14.09
C GLU A 171 -6.07 -18.02 15.62
N GLU A 172 -7.12 -17.41 16.19
CA GLU A 172 -7.29 -17.23 17.63
C GLU A 172 -7.19 -18.55 18.40
N SER A 173 -7.69 -19.64 17.81
CA SER A 173 -7.61 -21.00 18.37
C SER A 173 -6.19 -21.63 18.32
N ASN A 174 -5.25 -21.02 17.61
CA ASN A 174 -3.95 -21.64 17.27
C ASN A 174 -2.76 -20.68 17.49
N ILE A 175 -2.90 -19.75 18.42
CA ILE A 175 -1.86 -18.79 18.78
C ILE A 175 -0.73 -19.53 19.52
N PRO A 176 0.55 -19.37 19.13
CA PRO A 176 1.67 -19.94 19.86
C PRO A 176 1.72 -19.43 21.31
N SER A 177 2.05 -20.31 22.27
CA SER A 177 2.05 -19.96 23.70
C SER A 177 2.90 -18.74 24.02
N TRP A 178 4.07 -18.62 23.41
CA TRP A 178 4.97 -17.48 23.60
C TRP A 178 4.37 -16.15 23.14
N LEU A 179 3.41 -16.14 22.21
CA LEU A 179 2.75 -14.93 21.73
C LEU A 179 1.58 -14.53 22.64
N ASN A 180 0.95 -15.48 23.33
CA ASN A 180 -0.14 -15.21 24.27
C ASN A 180 0.30 -14.39 25.49
N ASP A 181 1.57 -14.47 25.89
CA ASP A 181 2.12 -13.72 27.02
C ASP A 181 2.37 -12.24 26.69
N ILE A 182 2.26 -11.85 25.41
CA ILE A 182 2.48 -10.48 24.95
C ILE A 182 1.12 -9.76 24.88
N PRO A 183 0.99 -8.54 25.46
CA PRO A 183 -0.25 -7.78 25.36
C PRO A 183 -0.68 -7.50 23.93
N ILE A 184 -1.96 -7.73 23.62
CA ILE A 184 -2.52 -7.53 22.29
C ILE A 184 -2.57 -6.04 21.93
N SER A 185 -2.15 -5.71 20.71
CA SER A 185 -2.23 -4.38 20.10
C SER A 185 -2.99 -4.44 18.77
N LYS A 186 -3.75 -3.39 18.46
CA LYS A 186 -4.53 -3.23 17.21
C LYS A 186 -4.09 -1.94 16.49
N PRO A 187 -2.96 -1.96 15.77
CA PRO A 187 -2.38 -0.75 15.18
C PRO A 187 -3.07 -0.30 13.87
N GLY A 188 -3.98 -1.07 13.31
CA GLY A 188 -4.65 -0.77 12.05
C GLY A 188 -5.69 0.36 12.16
N SER A 189 -5.98 1.02 11.03
CA SER A 189 -6.97 2.11 10.93
C SER A 189 -8.42 1.64 10.94
N ARG A 190 -8.69 0.34 10.80
CA ARG A 190 -10.05 -0.23 10.88
C ARG A 190 -10.34 -0.67 12.30
N HIS A 191 -11.36 -0.07 12.90
CA HIS A 191 -11.93 -0.59 14.15
C HIS A 191 -12.61 -1.93 13.85
N ILE A 192 -12.06 -3.01 14.39
CA ILE A 192 -12.78 -4.28 14.46
C ILE A 192 -13.86 -4.08 15.51
N LYS A 193 -15.13 -4.14 15.08
CA LYS A 193 -16.29 -4.12 15.99
C LYS A 193 -16.35 -5.39 16.81
#